data_c949bf8fb4f17410e6f6bc3eb8e2ae4b
#
_entry.id   c949bf8fb4f17410e6f6bc3eb8e2ae4b
#
_cell.length_a   1.000
_cell.length_b   1.000
_cell.length_c   1.000
_cell.angle_alpha   90.00
_cell.angle_beta   90.00
_cell.angle_gamma   90.00
#
_symmetry.space_group_name_H-M   'P 1'
#
loop_
_entity.id
_entity.type
_entity.pdbx_description
1 polymer ?
#
loop_
_entity_poly.entity_id
_entity_poly.type
_entity_poly.pdbx_seq_one_letter_code
_entity_poly.pdbx_strand_id
1 'polypeptide(L)'
;VKAYEGIMNGTFDVVYPYGQGRYQYQVKASDDVVSDFLESNEYAILKSNARVHDSDFGWVQFFDRDTYIKGGMENENFKAYAPEDKERYYRYTTLGYKVGRITDYIYHLEHSRGENSWFTNPHMTSNNNEWEKIQRMNKEQLIEYYSGQSYLRKYNEGS
;
A
#
# COMPACT_ATOMS: atom_id res chain seq x y z
N VAL A 1 -10.86 -10.86 -6.41
CA VAL A 1 -12.25 -11.21 -6.09
C VAL A 1 -12.55 -11.01 -4.62
N LYS A 2 -11.98 -11.81 -3.68
CA LYS A 2 -12.26 -11.72 -2.22
C LYS A 2 -12.08 -10.33 -1.61
N ALA A 3 -11.00 -9.61 -1.97
CA ALA A 3 -10.76 -8.26 -1.46
C ALA A 3 -11.84 -7.28 -1.91
N TYR A 4 -12.21 -7.33 -3.18
CA TYR A 4 -13.29 -6.52 -3.73
C TYR A 4 -14.64 -6.83 -3.06
N GLU A 5 -14.96 -8.10 -2.90
CA GLU A 5 -16.19 -8.53 -2.19
C GLU A 5 -16.20 -8.04 -0.74
N GLY A 6 -15.05 -8.09 -0.05
CA GLY A 6 -14.90 -7.61 1.32
C GLY A 6 -15.11 -6.10 1.47
N ILE A 7 -14.74 -5.31 0.47
CA ILE A 7 -15.08 -3.88 0.39
C ILE A 7 -16.57 -3.69 0.12
N MET A 8 -17.08 -4.34 -0.92
CA MET A 8 -18.47 -4.14 -1.38
C MET A 8 -19.53 -4.54 -0.35
N ASN A 9 -19.23 -5.54 0.47
CA ASN A 9 -20.16 -5.97 1.55
C ASN A 9 -19.90 -5.27 2.90
N GLY A 10 -18.95 -4.33 2.96
CA GLY A 10 -18.63 -3.57 4.16
C GLY A 10 -17.88 -4.34 5.25
N THR A 11 -17.30 -5.50 4.93
CA THR A 11 -16.41 -6.22 5.85
C THR A 11 -15.14 -5.44 6.13
N PHE A 12 -14.61 -4.80 5.10
CA PHE A 12 -13.40 -3.97 5.17
C PHE A 12 -13.66 -2.58 4.56
N ASP A 13 -12.99 -1.59 5.12
CA ASP A 13 -12.85 -0.26 4.54
C ASP A 13 -11.52 -0.15 3.76
N VAL A 14 -10.50 -0.90 4.24
CA VAL A 14 -9.18 -1.05 3.60
C VAL A 14 -8.78 -2.52 3.71
N VAL A 15 -8.35 -3.13 2.61
CA VAL A 15 -7.93 -4.53 2.63
C VAL A 15 -6.67 -4.80 1.81
N TYR A 16 -5.74 -5.52 2.43
CA TYR A 16 -4.59 -6.11 1.76
C TYR A 16 -5.01 -7.46 1.18
N PRO A 17 -4.94 -7.68 -0.13
CA PRO A 17 -5.41 -8.92 -0.76
C PRO A 17 -4.45 -10.09 -0.59
N TYR A 18 -3.53 -10.01 0.34
CA TYR A 18 -2.53 -11.04 0.64
C TYR A 18 -2.29 -11.18 2.14
N GLY A 19 -1.84 -12.37 2.53
CA GLY A 19 -1.46 -12.68 3.91
C GLY A 19 -0.11 -12.06 4.30
N GLN A 20 0.16 -12.03 5.58
CA GLN A 20 1.43 -11.57 6.16
C GLN A 20 2.50 -12.66 6.07
N GLY A 21 3.78 -12.28 5.98
CA GLY A 21 4.91 -13.21 5.98
C GLY A 21 4.99 -14.02 4.67
N ARG A 22 4.87 -15.34 4.76
CA ARG A 22 5.10 -16.29 3.65
C ARG A 22 4.14 -16.21 2.46
N TYR A 23 3.20 -15.28 2.47
CA TYR A 23 2.25 -15.09 1.38
C TYR A 23 2.73 -14.13 0.28
N GLN A 24 3.92 -13.59 0.41
CA GLN A 24 4.46 -12.60 -0.51
C GLN A 24 5.66 -13.18 -1.24
N TYR A 25 5.58 -13.16 -2.57
CA TYR A 25 6.61 -13.68 -3.45
C TYR A 25 7.17 -12.60 -4.35
N GLN A 26 8.49 -12.42 -4.30
CA GLN A 26 9.20 -11.56 -5.23
C GLN A 26 9.76 -12.42 -6.35
N VAL A 27 9.21 -12.24 -7.54
CA VAL A 27 9.47 -13.06 -8.72
C VAL A 27 10.61 -12.45 -9.55
N LYS A 28 11.61 -13.25 -9.89
CA LYS A 28 12.59 -12.87 -10.90
C LYS A 28 11.93 -12.93 -12.29
N ALA A 29 11.42 -11.78 -12.73
CA ALA A 29 10.65 -11.64 -13.95
C ALA A 29 11.56 -11.52 -15.18
N SER A 30 12.13 -12.64 -15.67
CA SER A 30 12.71 -12.69 -17.01
C SER A 30 11.60 -12.78 -18.07
N ASP A 31 11.92 -12.41 -19.31
CA ASP A 31 10.96 -12.44 -20.42
C ASP A 31 10.35 -13.84 -20.59
N ASP A 32 11.17 -14.90 -20.47
CA ASP A 32 10.70 -16.28 -20.54
C ASP A 32 9.69 -16.62 -19.44
N VAL A 33 9.98 -16.26 -18.19
CA VAL A 33 9.08 -16.52 -17.05
C VAL A 33 7.74 -15.79 -17.22
N VAL A 34 7.78 -14.55 -17.74
CA VAL A 34 6.57 -13.76 -17.99
C VAL A 34 5.79 -14.37 -19.16
N SER A 35 6.46 -14.75 -20.26
CA SER A 35 5.82 -15.39 -21.41
C SER A 35 5.16 -16.70 -21.04
N ASP A 36 5.87 -17.60 -20.38
CA ASP A 36 5.36 -18.91 -19.93
C ASP A 36 4.13 -18.75 -19.03
N PHE A 37 4.17 -17.76 -18.12
CA PHE A 37 3.00 -17.48 -17.26
C PHE A 37 1.81 -16.96 -18.07
N LEU A 38 2.03 -16.03 -19.01
CA LEU A 38 0.95 -15.47 -19.83
C LEU A 38 0.31 -16.49 -20.75
N GLU A 39 1.09 -17.47 -21.25
CA GLU A 39 0.60 -18.54 -22.11
C GLU A 39 -0.19 -19.61 -21.35
N SER A 40 0.29 -19.99 -20.15
CA SER A 40 -0.31 -21.10 -19.38
C SER A 40 -1.29 -20.64 -18.30
N ASN A 41 -1.16 -19.41 -17.81
CA ASN A 41 -1.83 -18.88 -16.61
C ASN A 41 -1.58 -19.71 -15.33
N GLU A 42 -0.44 -20.41 -15.27
CA GLU A 42 -0.07 -21.26 -14.14
C GLU A 42 0.79 -20.50 -13.11
N TYR A 43 0.23 -20.18 -11.96
CA TYR A 43 0.95 -19.50 -10.86
C TYR A 43 2.16 -20.30 -10.31
N ALA A 44 2.22 -21.59 -10.57
CA ALA A 44 3.39 -22.42 -10.23
C ALA A 44 4.67 -21.92 -10.89
N ILE A 45 4.59 -21.38 -12.11
CA ILE A 45 5.71 -20.79 -12.84
C ILE A 45 6.26 -19.57 -12.09
N LEU A 46 5.40 -18.67 -11.65
CA LEU A 46 5.81 -17.51 -10.88
C LEU A 46 6.43 -17.94 -9.55
N LYS A 47 5.80 -18.91 -8.87
CA LYS A 47 6.27 -19.39 -7.56
C LYS A 47 7.64 -20.07 -7.63
N SER A 48 7.92 -20.87 -8.67
CA SER A 48 9.21 -21.55 -8.85
C SER A 48 10.37 -20.57 -9.16
N ASN A 49 10.05 -19.39 -9.67
CA ASN A 49 11.02 -18.32 -9.99
C ASN A 49 11.01 -17.18 -8.94
N ALA A 50 10.46 -17.44 -7.75
CA ALA A 50 10.29 -16.41 -6.72
C ALA A 50 11.03 -16.77 -5.43
N ARG A 51 11.34 -15.72 -4.68
CA ARG A 51 11.73 -15.83 -3.26
C ARG A 51 10.63 -15.27 -2.38
N VAL A 52 10.48 -15.82 -1.17
CA VAL A 52 9.59 -15.24 -0.16
C VAL A 52 10.15 -13.87 0.25
N HIS A 53 9.27 -12.89 0.25
CA HIS A 53 9.55 -11.54 0.73
C HIS A 53 8.62 -11.23 1.89
N ASP A 54 9.17 -10.67 2.95
CA ASP A 54 8.42 -10.29 4.14
C ASP A 54 8.24 -8.77 4.16
N SER A 55 7.10 -8.32 3.63
CA SER A 55 6.71 -6.91 3.68
C SER A 55 5.30 -6.79 4.20
N ASP A 56 5.12 -6.07 5.30
CA ASP A 56 3.83 -6.00 5.97
C ASP A 56 2.81 -5.11 5.28
N PHE A 57 3.22 -4.07 4.54
CA PHE A 57 2.33 -2.98 4.16
C PHE A 57 2.37 -2.58 2.69
N GLY A 58 3.34 -3.05 1.92
CA GLY A 58 3.57 -2.60 0.54
C GLY A 58 2.71 -3.32 -0.53
N TRP A 59 3.02 -3.03 -1.78
CA TRP A 59 2.62 -3.65 -3.04
C TRP A 59 1.21 -3.36 -3.52
N VAL A 60 0.14 -3.78 -2.83
CA VAL A 60 -1.24 -3.55 -3.28
C VAL A 60 -2.20 -3.46 -2.10
N GLN A 61 -3.16 -2.55 -2.23
CA GLN A 61 -4.22 -2.32 -1.26
C GLN A 61 -5.51 -2.01 -2.02
N PHE A 62 -6.64 -2.42 -1.46
CA PHE A 62 -7.96 -2.00 -1.92
C PHE A 62 -8.58 -1.11 -0.86
N PHE A 63 -9.24 -0.04 -1.31
CA PHE A 63 -9.93 0.90 -0.45
C PHE A 63 -11.40 1.02 -0.87
N ASP A 64 -12.28 1.18 0.12
CA ASP A 64 -13.52 1.86 -0.12
C ASP A 64 -13.22 3.30 -0.54
N ARG A 65 -13.90 3.76 -1.61
CA ARG A 65 -13.59 5.07 -2.20
C ARG A 65 -13.82 6.21 -1.22
N ASP A 66 -14.96 6.19 -0.51
CA ASP A 66 -15.32 7.26 0.41
C ASP A 66 -14.42 7.26 1.64
N THR A 67 -14.08 6.08 2.13
CA THR A 67 -13.07 5.91 3.18
C THR A 67 -11.72 6.45 2.75
N TYR A 68 -11.28 6.16 1.53
CA TYR A 68 -10.01 6.67 1.00
C TYR A 68 -9.95 8.20 1.01
N ILE A 69 -11.02 8.86 0.53
CA ILE A 69 -11.11 10.32 0.50
C ILE A 69 -11.17 10.89 1.93
N LYS A 70 -12.08 10.39 2.77
CA LYS A 70 -12.25 10.86 4.16
C LYS A 70 -11.02 10.61 5.03
N GLY A 71 -10.29 9.53 4.76
CA GLY A 71 -9.06 9.19 5.46
C GLY A 71 -7.83 9.99 5.02
N GLY A 72 -7.97 10.90 4.05
CA GLY A 72 -6.91 11.81 3.64
C GLY A 72 -6.08 11.35 2.43
N MET A 73 -6.55 10.35 1.67
CA MET A 73 -5.94 9.87 0.41
C MET A 73 -4.46 9.50 0.57
N GLU A 74 -3.64 9.81 -0.44
CA GLU A 74 -2.18 9.73 -0.31
C GLU A 74 -1.62 10.97 0.37
N ASN A 75 -0.61 10.79 1.23
CA ASN A 75 0.10 11.91 1.81
C ASN A 75 1.13 12.45 0.81
N GLU A 76 0.80 13.54 0.12
CA GLU A 76 1.66 14.16 -0.90
C GLU A 76 2.93 14.83 -0.33
N ASN A 77 3.12 14.82 1.00
CA ASN A 77 4.38 15.25 1.62
C ASN A 77 5.47 14.18 1.51
N PHE A 78 5.10 12.90 1.27
CA PHE A 78 6.05 11.86 0.89
C PHE A 78 6.46 12.01 -0.58
N LYS A 79 7.76 11.89 -0.84
CA LYS A 79 8.32 12.06 -2.20
C LYS A 79 9.18 10.87 -2.57
N ALA A 80 8.93 10.29 -3.75
CA ALA A 80 9.61 9.11 -4.24
C ALA A 80 9.47 7.94 -3.25
N TYR A 81 10.51 7.11 -3.07
CA TYR A 81 10.47 6.00 -2.11
C TYR A 81 10.39 6.52 -0.67
N ALA A 82 9.36 6.15 0.04
CA ALA A 82 9.05 6.66 1.38
C ALA A 82 8.36 5.57 2.23
N PRO A 83 8.16 5.79 3.53
CA PRO A 83 7.39 4.90 4.40
C PRO A 83 5.86 5.10 4.28
N GLU A 84 5.36 5.50 3.11
CA GLU A 84 3.94 5.82 2.86
C GLU A 84 3.01 4.63 3.10
N ASP A 85 3.48 3.41 2.83
CA ASP A 85 2.69 2.20 3.07
C ASP A 85 2.44 1.97 4.57
N LYS A 86 3.46 2.19 5.41
CA LYS A 86 3.34 2.10 6.87
C LYS A 86 2.47 3.22 7.41
N GLU A 87 2.59 4.40 6.84
CA GLU A 87 1.80 5.57 7.21
C GLU A 87 0.32 5.32 6.94
N ARG A 88 -0.04 4.82 5.75
CA ARG A 88 -1.42 4.46 5.42
C ARG A 88 -2.00 3.47 6.40
N TYR A 89 -1.30 2.37 6.66
CA TYR A 89 -1.76 1.38 7.62
C TYR A 89 -2.02 1.99 9.00
N TYR A 90 -1.04 2.74 9.52
CA TYR A 90 -1.14 3.42 10.82
C TYR A 90 -2.33 4.38 10.86
N ARG A 91 -2.43 5.26 9.88
CA ARG A 91 -3.45 6.28 9.79
C ARG A 91 -4.86 5.69 9.75
N TYR A 92 -5.14 4.82 8.79
CA TYR A 92 -6.48 4.24 8.65
C TYR A 92 -6.88 3.40 9.86
N THR A 93 -5.94 2.68 10.45
CA THR A 93 -6.18 1.93 11.69
C THR A 93 -6.48 2.87 12.87
N THR A 94 -5.68 3.94 13.04
CA THR A 94 -5.85 4.91 14.13
C THR A 94 -7.14 5.73 13.97
N LEU A 95 -7.54 6.04 12.75
CA LEU A 95 -8.83 6.67 12.46
C LEU A 95 -10.02 5.78 12.78
N GLY A 96 -9.82 4.48 12.93
CA GLY A 96 -10.84 3.51 13.32
C GLY A 96 -11.56 2.84 12.15
N TYR A 97 -10.98 2.87 10.96
CA TYR A 97 -11.48 2.14 9.79
C TYR A 97 -11.19 0.63 9.91
N LYS A 98 -12.02 -0.18 9.25
CA LYS A 98 -11.87 -1.63 9.22
C LYS A 98 -10.76 -2.03 8.25
N VAL A 99 -9.52 -2.05 8.75
CA VAL A 99 -8.34 -2.47 7.99
C VAL A 99 -8.14 -3.97 8.17
N GLY A 100 -8.13 -4.72 7.07
CA GLY A 100 -7.99 -6.18 7.12
C GLY A 100 -7.08 -6.79 6.08
N ARG A 101 -6.98 -8.12 6.09
CA ARG A 101 -6.16 -8.90 5.16
C ARG A 101 -6.91 -10.14 4.66
N ILE A 102 -6.65 -10.49 3.41
CA ILE A 102 -7.05 -11.78 2.84
C ILE A 102 -5.84 -12.73 2.94
N THR A 103 -6.05 -13.94 3.44
CA THR A 103 -5.01 -14.97 3.49
C THR A 103 -4.88 -15.62 2.12
N ASP A 104 -4.21 -14.92 1.21
CA ASP A 104 -3.92 -15.37 -0.15
C ASP A 104 -2.52 -14.93 -0.57
N TYR A 105 -2.01 -15.41 -1.69
CA TYR A 105 -0.67 -15.11 -2.18
C TYR A 105 -0.67 -13.88 -3.08
N ILE A 106 0.48 -13.16 -3.04
CA ILE A 106 0.78 -12.09 -4.00
C ILE A 106 2.14 -12.36 -4.65
N TYR A 107 2.24 -12.03 -5.94
CA TYR A 107 3.45 -12.16 -6.74
C TYR A 107 3.85 -10.78 -7.25
N HIS A 108 4.98 -10.28 -6.77
CA HIS A 108 5.56 -9.02 -7.20
C HIS A 108 6.65 -9.30 -8.23
N LEU A 109 6.44 -8.89 -9.47
CA LEU A 109 7.45 -9.02 -10.52
C LEU A 109 8.58 -8.02 -10.27
N GLU A 110 9.82 -8.52 -10.15
CA GLU A 110 10.99 -7.66 -9.97
C GLU A 110 11.19 -6.78 -11.19
N HIS A 111 11.50 -5.52 -10.96
CA HIS A 111 11.83 -4.53 -11.96
C HIS A 111 13.07 -3.74 -11.54
N SER A 112 13.71 -3.07 -12.50
CA SER A 112 14.84 -2.18 -12.22
C SER A 112 14.41 -1.03 -11.32
N ARG A 113 15.28 -0.64 -10.40
CA ARG A 113 15.05 0.50 -9.50
C ARG A 113 15.76 1.74 -10.04
N GLY A 114 15.05 2.86 -10.06
CA GLY A 114 15.60 4.16 -10.45
C GLY A 114 16.38 4.84 -9.32
N GLU A 115 16.99 5.98 -9.66
CA GLU A 115 17.81 6.78 -8.72
C GLU A 115 17.06 7.26 -7.47
N ASN A 116 15.75 7.43 -7.58
CA ASN A 116 14.88 7.87 -6.48
C ASN A 116 14.40 6.71 -5.59
N SER A 117 15.00 5.52 -5.75
CA SER A 117 14.63 4.34 -4.97
C SER A 117 15.55 4.20 -3.76
N TRP A 118 14.94 3.92 -2.60
CA TRP A 118 15.59 3.56 -1.35
C TRP A 118 16.72 4.53 -0.94
N PHE A 119 17.98 4.04 -0.73
CA PHE A 119 19.07 4.84 -0.17
C PHE A 119 19.53 6.01 -1.04
N THR A 120 19.26 5.98 -2.32
CA THR A 120 19.62 7.06 -3.25
C THR A 120 18.56 8.16 -3.33
N ASN A 121 17.41 7.98 -2.65
CA ASN A 121 16.36 8.99 -2.63
C ASN A 121 16.80 10.26 -1.88
N PRO A 122 16.90 11.43 -2.52
CA PRO A 122 17.29 12.68 -1.89
C PRO A 122 16.27 13.17 -0.83
N HIS A 123 15.06 12.63 -0.85
CA HIS A 123 13.98 12.98 0.09
C HIS A 123 13.91 12.06 1.32
N MET A 124 14.85 11.13 1.50
CA MET A 124 14.83 10.15 2.60
C MET A 124 14.64 10.80 3.97
N THR A 125 15.42 11.83 4.27
CA THR A 125 15.35 12.54 5.56
C THR A 125 13.99 13.22 5.76
N SER A 126 13.49 13.94 4.77
CA SER A 126 12.17 14.60 4.87
C SER A 126 11.03 13.59 5.00
N ASN A 127 11.09 12.47 4.28
CA ASN A 127 10.12 11.40 4.37
C ASN A 127 10.12 10.74 5.76
N ASN A 128 11.30 10.48 6.33
CA ASN A 128 11.40 9.92 7.68
C ASN A 128 10.88 10.90 8.74
N ASN A 129 11.19 12.18 8.63
CA ASN A 129 10.66 13.20 9.55
C ASN A 129 9.14 13.31 9.48
N GLU A 130 8.56 13.22 8.28
CA GLU A 130 7.10 13.21 8.09
C GLU A 130 6.47 11.97 8.75
N TRP A 131 7.06 10.79 8.54
CA TRP A 131 6.61 9.56 9.18
C TRP A 131 6.71 9.65 10.72
N GLU A 132 7.84 10.09 11.26
CA GLU A 132 8.03 10.25 12.70
C GLU A 132 7.03 11.21 13.35
N LYS A 133 6.64 12.24 12.63
CA LYS A 133 5.61 13.18 13.05
C LYS A 133 4.23 12.49 13.11
N ILE A 134 3.86 11.80 12.04
CA ILE A 134 2.53 11.19 11.90
C ILE A 134 2.33 10.03 12.89
N GLN A 135 3.32 9.17 13.06
CA GLN A 135 3.20 8.01 13.96
C GLN A 135 3.02 8.36 15.45
N ARG A 136 3.21 9.63 15.83
CA ARG A 136 2.98 10.15 17.19
C ARG A 136 1.59 10.75 17.37
N MET A 137 0.83 10.93 16.29
CA MET A 137 -0.49 11.54 16.33
C MET A 137 -1.56 10.54 16.78
N ASN A 138 -2.44 10.97 17.65
CA ASN A 138 -3.68 10.27 17.93
C ASN A 138 -4.73 10.56 16.84
N LYS A 139 -5.93 9.98 16.99
CA LYS A 139 -7.01 10.12 16.02
C LYS A 139 -7.39 11.58 15.75
N GLU A 140 -7.57 12.38 16.76
CA GLU A 140 -7.97 13.78 16.68
C GLU A 140 -6.90 14.60 15.95
N GLN A 141 -5.64 14.37 16.28
CA GLN A 141 -4.50 15.03 15.66
C GLN A 141 -4.35 14.63 14.18
N LEU A 142 -4.62 13.36 13.83
CA LEU A 142 -4.63 12.92 12.44
C LEU A 142 -5.75 13.60 11.64
N ILE A 143 -6.96 13.69 12.21
CA ILE A 143 -8.07 14.39 11.56
C ILE A 143 -7.70 15.86 11.29
N GLU A 144 -7.19 16.57 12.28
CA GLU A 144 -6.75 17.95 12.15
C GLU A 144 -5.64 18.08 11.10
N TYR A 145 -4.61 17.24 11.17
CA TYR A 145 -3.49 17.26 10.25
C TYR A 145 -3.93 17.06 8.79
N TYR A 146 -4.76 16.06 8.52
CA TYR A 146 -5.21 15.77 7.15
C TYR A 146 -6.24 16.77 6.65
N SER A 147 -7.13 17.29 7.49
CA SER A 147 -8.07 18.34 7.10
C SER A 147 -7.38 19.64 6.63
N GLY A 148 -6.19 19.92 7.15
CA GLY A 148 -5.37 21.06 6.77
C GLY A 148 -4.58 20.91 5.46
N GLN A 149 -4.56 19.71 4.85
CA GLN A 149 -3.75 19.48 3.65
C GLN A 149 -4.36 20.11 2.39
N SER A 150 -3.54 20.87 1.67
CA SER A 150 -4.00 21.64 0.50
C SER A 150 -4.49 20.77 -0.65
N TYR A 151 -3.90 19.59 -0.83
CA TYR A 151 -4.27 18.65 -1.89
C TYR A 151 -5.66 18.01 -1.70
N LEU A 152 -6.22 18.07 -0.48
CA LEU A 152 -7.57 17.56 -0.19
C LEU A 152 -8.69 18.58 -0.43
N ARG A 153 -8.38 19.87 -0.60
CA ARG A 153 -9.40 20.96 -0.70
C ARG A 153 -10.42 20.68 -1.78
N LYS A 154 -10.01 20.23 -2.97
CA LYS A 154 -10.91 19.94 -4.09
C LYS A 154 -11.94 18.82 -3.82
N TYR A 155 -11.72 18.00 -2.81
CA TYR A 155 -12.64 16.93 -2.40
C TYR A 155 -13.55 17.37 -1.25
N ASN A 156 -13.15 18.39 -0.48
CA ASN A 156 -13.91 18.90 0.65
C ASN A 156 -14.92 20.00 0.23
N GLU A 157 -14.68 20.68 -0.90
CA GLU A 157 -15.54 21.75 -1.42
C GLU A 157 -16.76 21.25 -2.19
N GLY A 158 -16.89 19.95 -2.43
CA GLY A 158 -17.97 19.29 -3.16
C GLY A 158 -18.92 18.42 -2.33
N SER A 159 -18.88 18.54 -0.99
CA SER A 159 -19.67 17.72 -0.08
C SER A 159 -20.79 18.51 0.57
#